data_6a26bf15d1538483404efc8245d478de
#
_entry.id   6a26bf15d1538483404efc8245d478de
#
_cell.length_a   1.000
_cell.length_b   1.000
_cell.length_c   1.000
_cell.angle_alpha   90.00
_cell.angle_beta   90.00
_cell.angle_gamma   90.00
#
_symmetry.space_group_name_H-M   'P 1'
#
loop_
_entity.id
_entity.type
_entity.pdbx_description
1 polymer ?
#
loop_
_entity_poly.entity_id
_entity_poly.type
_entity_poly.pdbx_seq_one_letter_code
_entity_poly.pdbx_strand_id
1 'polypeptide(L)'
;MAYHFLFAAPYGAEAGTEFLHRLLPLLDMFFMISGFFITTRYGGELRDVADYRGFLRRRIARLYPLHVIVTLFFVAVALLAMIAGADNYPWRQELEAMPLHLLAIHALGTTDHLALNFVSWSVSAEIFCYAAFPLIIVAMRWKGLPGLGLLTLGWIAALEMASQWGVFPSGHWTTADTMGAYRAFADFCIGACIAGVVARRALDIRSHLPGLALLAGALAAMIWQLPTYLVLALLAFSLSATALAETARPNSTAALRFAMPVTRVSFGIYLWHPVMEFLFLTVIWTRWLEPAGIVDFYVFWLLPMAATLAVAMLSDRYLEKRFGALIAGPRPRPACEARLASA
;
A
#
# COMPACT_ATOMS: atom_id res chain seq x y z
N MET A 1 -8.71 7.89 0.42
CA MET A 1 -9.49 8.70 1.38
C MET A 1 -10.61 9.48 0.68
N ALA A 2 -10.35 10.59 -0.06
CA ALA A 2 -11.43 11.34 -0.72
C ALA A 2 -12.38 10.47 -1.55
N TYR A 3 -11.86 9.53 -2.35
CA TYR A 3 -12.65 8.57 -3.13
C TYR A 3 -13.69 7.84 -2.28
N HIS A 4 -13.28 7.26 -1.15
CA HIS A 4 -14.19 6.51 -0.29
C HIS A 4 -15.20 7.42 0.43
N PHE A 5 -14.77 8.58 0.88
CA PHE A 5 -15.65 9.53 1.57
C PHE A 5 -16.77 10.08 0.66
N LEU A 6 -16.54 10.17 -0.65
CA LEU A 6 -17.56 10.60 -1.60
C LEU A 6 -18.71 9.60 -1.75
N PHE A 7 -18.53 8.32 -1.41
CA PHE A 7 -19.65 7.35 -1.42
C PHE A 7 -20.75 7.68 -0.40
N ALA A 8 -20.42 8.43 0.63
CA ALA A 8 -21.40 8.88 1.62
C ALA A 8 -22.08 10.20 1.24
N ALA A 9 -21.72 10.83 0.10
CA ALA A 9 -22.31 12.09 -0.32
C ALA A 9 -23.75 11.91 -0.79
N PRO A 10 -24.69 12.74 -0.32
CA PRO A 10 -26.10 12.60 -0.65
C PRO A 10 -26.43 13.08 -2.08
N TYR A 11 -25.54 13.83 -2.74
CA TYR A 11 -25.74 14.39 -4.08
C TYR A 11 -24.42 14.83 -4.71
N GLY A 12 -24.38 14.84 -6.05
CA GLY A 12 -23.33 15.49 -6.85
C GLY A 12 -21.94 14.84 -6.77
N ALA A 13 -21.82 13.63 -6.22
CA ALA A 13 -20.54 12.95 -6.04
C ALA A 13 -20.14 12.08 -7.25
N GLU A 14 -21.05 11.79 -8.18
CA GLU A 14 -20.87 10.79 -9.24
C GLU A 14 -19.64 11.10 -10.10
N ALA A 15 -19.54 12.35 -10.58
CA ALA A 15 -18.41 12.77 -11.41
C ALA A 15 -17.06 12.74 -10.64
N GLY A 16 -17.09 13.12 -9.36
CA GLY A 16 -15.91 13.08 -8.49
C GLY A 16 -15.48 11.66 -8.18
N THR A 17 -16.42 10.79 -7.89
CA THR A 17 -16.18 9.37 -7.60
C THR A 17 -15.63 8.65 -8.84
N GLU A 18 -16.25 8.87 -10.01
CA GLU A 18 -15.78 8.32 -11.27
C GLU A 18 -14.38 8.82 -11.62
N PHE A 19 -14.11 10.13 -11.48
CA PHE A 19 -12.79 10.69 -11.71
C PHE A 19 -11.74 10.06 -10.82
N LEU A 20 -11.99 9.96 -9.50
CA LEU A 20 -11.05 9.38 -8.54
C LEU A 20 -10.91 7.86 -8.74
N HIS A 21 -11.96 7.16 -9.19
CA HIS A 21 -11.88 5.74 -9.55
C HIS A 21 -10.86 5.49 -10.66
N ARG A 22 -10.82 6.36 -11.68
CA ARG A 22 -9.83 6.26 -12.77
C ARG A 22 -8.38 6.36 -12.29
N LEU A 23 -8.14 6.97 -11.12
CA LEU A 23 -6.80 7.13 -10.52
C LEU A 23 -6.39 5.96 -9.61
N LEU A 24 -7.20 4.91 -9.46
CA LEU A 24 -6.86 3.74 -8.65
C LEU A 24 -5.54 3.06 -9.03
N PRO A 25 -5.08 3.05 -10.32
CA PRO A 25 -3.76 2.51 -10.67
C PRO A 25 -2.57 3.22 -10.01
N LEU A 26 -2.76 4.38 -9.36
CA LEU A 26 -1.71 4.96 -8.50
C LEU A 26 -1.33 4.05 -7.33
N LEU A 27 -2.20 3.10 -6.97
CA LEU A 27 -1.89 2.09 -5.96
C LEU A 27 -0.80 1.11 -6.43
N ASP A 28 -0.76 0.81 -7.73
CA ASP A 28 0.30 -0.02 -8.33
C ASP A 28 1.66 0.66 -8.18
N MET A 29 1.70 1.99 -8.36
CA MET A 29 2.91 2.78 -8.12
C MET A 29 3.40 2.66 -6.67
N PHE A 30 2.50 2.55 -5.69
CA PHE A 30 2.87 2.33 -4.30
C PHE A 30 3.65 1.02 -4.12
N PHE A 31 3.19 -0.10 -4.72
CA PHE A 31 3.89 -1.37 -4.66
C PHE A 31 5.21 -1.34 -5.45
N MET A 32 5.27 -0.63 -6.59
CA MET A 32 6.53 -0.40 -7.31
C MET A 32 7.54 0.37 -6.45
N ILE A 33 7.11 1.43 -5.75
CA ILE A 33 7.95 2.20 -4.82
C ILE A 33 8.45 1.30 -3.68
N SER A 34 7.58 0.45 -3.12
CA SER A 34 7.97 -0.50 -2.08
C SER A 34 9.03 -1.48 -2.58
N GLY A 35 8.80 -2.10 -3.74
CA GLY A 35 9.76 -3.00 -4.39
C GLY A 35 11.11 -2.34 -4.66
N PHE A 36 11.10 -1.10 -5.15
CA PHE A 36 12.30 -0.30 -5.35
C PHE A 36 13.09 -0.09 -4.05
N PHE A 37 12.46 0.43 -3.01
CA PHE A 37 13.16 0.72 -1.76
C PHE A 37 13.61 -0.55 -1.03
N ILE A 38 12.79 -1.59 -1.01
CA ILE A 38 13.15 -2.86 -0.37
C ILE A 38 14.32 -3.51 -1.07
N THR A 39 14.32 -3.55 -2.40
CA THR A 39 15.42 -4.14 -3.18
C THR A 39 16.70 -3.30 -3.04
N THR A 40 16.60 -1.98 -3.12
CA THR A 40 17.75 -1.08 -2.91
C THR A 40 18.37 -1.26 -1.53
N ARG A 41 17.54 -1.38 -0.49
CA ARG A 41 18.02 -1.47 0.89
C ARG A 41 18.48 -2.86 1.28
N TYR A 42 17.81 -3.92 0.85
CA TYR A 42 18.02 -5.28 1.36
C TYR A 42 18.56 -6.25 0.32
N GLY A 43 18.58 -5.89 -0.97
CA GLY A 43 19.01 -6.78 -2.06
C GLY A 43 20.41 -7.36 -1.87
N GLY A 44 21.34 -6.61 -1.29
CA GLY A 44 22.69 -7.06 -0.99
C GLY A 44 22.90 -7.56 0.45
N GLU A 45 21.95 -7.32 1.37
CA GLU A 45 22.10 -7.60 2.80
C GLU A 45 21.64 -9.02 3.19
N LEU A 46 20.63 -9.56 2.52
CA LEU A 46 20.05 -10.86 2.85
C LEU A 46 20.93 -12.00 2.32
N ARG A 47 21.77 -12.59 3.15
CA ARG A 47 22.72 -13.63 2.79
C ARG A 47 22.24 -15.03 3.15
N ASP A 48 21.52 -15.14 4.25
CA ASP A 48 21.04 -16.39 4.82
C ASP A 48 19.61 -16.27 5.38
N VAL A 49 19.11 -17.36 5.95
CA VAL A 49 17.78 -17.47 6.55
C VAL A 49 17.64 -16.57 7.79
N ALA A 50 18.73 -16.34 8.54
CA ALA A 50 18.70 -15.49 9.74
C ALA A 50 18.50 -14.03 9.35
N ASP A 51 19.24 -13.56 8.33
CA ASP A 51 19.05 -12.22 7.75
C ASP A 51 17.62 -12.02 7.25
N TYR A 52 17.08 -13.02 6.54
CA TYR A 52 15.71 -12.98 6.03
C TYR A 52 14.66 -12.94 7.16
N ARG A 53 14.81 -13.76 8.19
CA ARG A 53 13.93 -13.71 9.37
C ARG A 53 13.98 -12.35 10.07
N GLY A 54 15.18 -11.78 10.21
CA GLY A 54 15.37 -10.43 10.74
C GLY A 54 14.71 -9.36 9.90
N PHE A 55 14.84 -9.47 8.58
CA PHE A 55 14.13 -8.59 7.63
C PHE A 55 12.62 -8.70 7.79
N LEU A 56 12.05 -9.90 7.69
CA LEU A 56 10.61 -10.13 7.77
C LEU A 56 10.04 -9.62 9.10
N ARG A 57 10.72 -9.90 10.22
CA ARG A 57 10.31 -9.40 11.54
C ARG A 57 10.25 -7.88 11.58
N ARG A 58 11.22 -7.16 11.00
CA ARG A 58 11.22 -5.69 10.94
C ARG A 58 10.09 -5.15 10.07
N ARG A 59 9.74 -5.83 8.97
CA ARG A 59 8.64 -5.44 8.09
C ARG A 59 7.28 -5.65 8.75
N ILE A 60 7.07 -6.82 9.36
CA ILE A 60 5.87 -7.11 10.16
C ILE A 60 5.74 -6.10 11.31
N ALA A 61 6.82 -5.83 12.04
CA ALA A 61 6.84 -4.84 13.12
C ALA A 61 6.39 -3.43 12.69
N ARG A 62 6.55 -3.08 11.42
CA ARG A 62 6.13 -1.80 10.87
C ARG A 62 4.64 -1.76 10.50
N LEU A 63 4.12 -2.84 9.90
CA LEU A 63 2.77 -2.83 9.31
C LEU A 63 1.73 -3.42 10.25
N TYR A 64 2.07 -4.50 10.93
CA TYR A 64 1.13 -5.35 11.64
C TYR A 64 0.47 -4.68 12.86
N PRO A 65 1.15 -3.86 13.70
CA PRO A 65 0.50 -3.26 14.86
C PRO A 65 -0.72 -2.43 14.51
N LEU A 66 -0.60 -1.53 13.54
CA LEU A 66 -1.71 -0.69 13.12
C LEU A 66 -2.79 -1.50 12.41
N HIS A 67 -2.40 -2.46 11.57
CA HIS A 67 -3.35 -3.37 10.92
C HIS A 67 -4.23 -4.10 11.95
N VAL A 68 -3.65 -4.67 12.99
CA VAL A 68 -4.42 -5.36 14.06
C VAL A 68 -5.35 -4.40 14.79
N ILE A 69 -4.88 -3.20 15.14
CA ILE A 69 -5.70 -2.21 15.86
C ILE A 69 -6.95 -1.84 15.05
N VAL A 70 -6.80 -1.51 13.76
CA VAL A 70 -7.94 -1.12 12.92
C VAL A 70 -8.84 -2.32 12.59
N THR A 71 -8.29 -3.52 12.44
CA THR A 71 -9.08 -4.75 12.28
C THR A 71 -9.94 -5.01 13.53
N LEU A 72 -9.35 -4.92 14.73
CA LEU A 72 -10.09 -5.11 15.99
C LEU A 72 -11.14 -4.03 16.21
N PHE A 73 -10.94 -2.80 15.72
CA PHE A 73 -11.99 -1.79 15.73
C PHE A 73 -13.23 -2.25 14.95
N PHE A 74 -13.08 -2.75 13.73
CA PHE A 74 -14.21 -3.24 12.93
C PHE A 74 -14.82 -4.53 13.49
N VAL A 75 -14.01 -5.40 14.10
CA VAL A 75 -14.51 -6.56 14.85
C VAL A 75 -15.42 -6.09 16.00
N ALA A 76 -15.00 -5.08 16.77
CA ALA A 76 -15.83 -4.53 17.84
C ALA A 76 -17.12 -3.89 17.30
N VAL A 77 -17.06 -3.18 16.16
CA VAL A 77 -18.26 -2.66 15.48
C VAL A 77 -19.21 -3.77 15.09
N ALA A 78 -18.72 -4.85 14.47
CA ALA A 78 -19.52 -5.99 14.05
C ALA A 78 -20.20 -6.69 15.25
N LEU A 79 -19.45 -6.90 16.33
CA LEU A 79 -19.99 -7.49 17.57
C LEU A 79 -21.08 -6.62 18.20
N LEU A 80 -20.84 -5.30 18.30
CA LEU A 80 -21.83 -4.37 18.86
C LEU A 80 -23.09 -4.30 17.98
N ALA A 81 -22.94 -4.31 16.65
CA ALA A 81 -24.06 -4.33 15.72
C ALA A 81 -24.91 -5.61 15.88
N MET A 82 -24.27 -6.75 16.00
CA MET A 82 -24.98 -8.03 16.25
C MET A 82 -25.70 -8.04 17.59
N ILE A 83 -25.07 -7.56 18.67
CA ILE A 83 -25.71 -7.45 20.00
C ILE A 83 -26.91 -6.49 19.94
N ALA A 84 -26.82 -5.43 19.15
CA ALA A 84 -27.91 -4.46 18.95
C ALA A 84 -29.02 -4.99 18.01
N GLY A 85 -28.91 -6.19 17.46
CA GLY A 85 -29.90 -6.77 16.53
C GLY A 85 -29.93 -6.07 15.17
N ALA A 86 -28.82 -5.56 14.70
CA ALA A 86 -28.73 -4.89 13.41
C ALA A 86 -28.59 -5.93 12.29
N ASP A 87 -29.67 -6.18 11.57
CA ASP A 87 -29.73 -7.21 10.50
C ASP A 87 -29.51 -6.62 9.09
N ASN A 88 -29.21 -5.33 8.99
CA ASN A 88 -29.07 -4.61 7.73
C ASN A 88 -27.71 -4.80 7.02
N TYR A 89 -26.81 -5.58 7.58
CA TYR A 89 -25.48 -5.85 7.05
C TYR A 89 -25.00 -7.26 7.51
N PRO A 90 -24.19 -7.98 6.70
CA PRO A 90 -23.76 -9.35 7.02
C PRO A 90 -22.64 -9.39 8.08
N TRP A 91 -22.86 -8.82 9.25
CA TRP A 91 -21.89 -8.72 10.37
C TRP A 91 -21.25 -10.05 10.76
N ARG A 92 -22.00 -11.16 10.62
CA ARG A 92 -21.49 -12.49 10.91
C ARG A 92 -20.38 -12.89 9.94
N GLN A 93 -20.57 -12.62 8.65
CA GLN A 93 -19.56 -12.91 7.62
C GLN A 93 -18.30 -12.08 7.84
N GLU A 94 -18.44 -10.82 8.26
CA GLU A 94 -17.32 -9.97 8.66
C GLU A 94 -16.49 -10.62 9.79
N LEU A 95 -17.14 -11.15 10.81
CA LEU A 95 -16.45 -11.81 11.93
C LEU A 95 -15.82 -13.15 11.53
N GLU A 96 -16.44 -13.91 10.62
CA GLU A 96 -15.88 -15.15 10.08
C GLU A 96 -14.57 -14.91 9.30
N ALA A 97 -14.41 -13.75 8.67
CA ALA A 97 -13.18 -13.34 7.99
C ALA A 97 -12.05 -12.88 8.95
N MET A 98 -12.36 -12.61 10.23
CA MET A 98 -11.40 -12.06 11.20
C MET A 98 -10.08 -12.85 11.28
N PRO A 99 -10.04 -14.20 11.38
CA PRO A 99 -8.78 -14.94 11.48
C PRO A 99 -7.88 -14.74 10.27
N LEU A 100 -8.45 -14.65 9.06
CA LEU A 100 -7.70 -14.43 7.82
C LEU A 100 -7.12 -13.01 7.76
N HIS A 101 -7.86 -12.03 8.28
CA HIS A 101 -7.37 -10.66 8.44
C HIS A 101 -6.25 -10.58 9.48
N LEU A 102 -6.41 -11.20 10.65
CA LEU A 102 -5.36 -11.22 11.68
C LEU A 102 -4.09 -11.94 11.19
N LEU A 103 -4.22 -12.98 10.36
CA LEU A 103 -3.07 -13.61 9.71
C LEU A 103 -2.51 -12.82 8.53
N ALA A 104 -3.20 -11.74 8.11
CA ALA A 104 -2.87 -10.93 6.94
C ALA A 104 -2.70 -11.76 5.65
N ILE A 105 -3.62 -12.70 5.41
CA ILE A 105 -3.65 -13.58 4.22
C ILE A 105 -4.91 -13.39 3.37
N HIS A 106 -5.78 -12.47 3.74
CA HIS A 106 -7.07 -12.21 3.09
C HIS A 106 -6.97 -11.65 1.66
N ALA A 107 -5.79 -11.20 1.21
CA ALA A 107 -5.56 -10.80 -0.18
C ALA A 107 -4.97 -11.93 -1.07
N LEU A 108 -4.97 -13.18 -0.58
CA LEU A 108 -4.47 -14.35 -1.31
C LEU A 108 -5.60 -15.17 -1.97
N GLY A 109 -6.82 -14.64 -2.07
CA GLY A 109 -8.00 -15.38 -2.52
C GLY A 109 -8.57 -16.30 -1.44
N THR A 110 -8.28 -16.02 -0.18
CA THR A 110 -8.81 -16.77 0.98
C THR A 110 -10.17 -16.25 1.46
N THR A 111 -10.59 -15.10 0.94
CA THR A 111 -11.91 -14.49 1.15
C THR A 111 -12.54 -14.18 -0.21
N ASP A 112 -13.85 -14.16 -0.27
CA ASP A 112 -14.65 -13.82 -1.46
C ASP A 112 -15.01 -12.32 -1.53
N HIS A 113 -14.80 -11.59 -0.44
CA HIS A 113 -15.08 -10.16 -0.33
C HIS A 113 -14.04 -9.46 0.56
N LEU A 114 -14.00 -8.14 0.47
CA LEU A 114 -13.16 -7.30 1.34
C LEU A 114 -13.92 -7.01 2.65
N ALA A 115 -13.62 -7.79 3.69
CA ALA A 115 -14.25 -7.67 4.99
C ALA A 115 -13.54 -6.68 5.93
N LEU A 116 -14.19 -6.30 7.04
CA LEU A 116 -13.66 -5.50 8.13
C LEU A 116 -13.06 -4.16 7.62
N ASN A 117 -11.76 -3.99 7.75
CA ASN A 117 -11.07 -2.86 7.13
C ASN A 117 -10.75 -3.19 5.67
N PHE A 118 -11.66 -2.85 4.75
CA PHE A 118 -11.59 -3.21 3.35
C PHE A 118 -10.27 -2.80 2.64
N VAL A 119 -9.62 -1.71 3.07
CA VAL A 119 -8.35 -1.28 2.47
C VAL A 119 -7.16 -2.12 2.93
N SER A 120 -7.31 -2.92 3.99
CA SER A 120 -6.21 -3.70 4.56
C SER A 120 -5.73 -4.85 3.67
N TRP A 121 -6.42 -5.14 2.55
CA TRP A 121 -5.93 -6.07 1.55
C TRP A 121 -4.52 -5.74 1.08
N SER A 122 -4.19 -4.45 0.99
CA SER A 122 -2.84 -4.00 0.61
C SER A 122 -1.78 -4.35 1.66
N VAL A 123 -2.13 -4.43 2.95
CA VAL A 123 -1.22 -4.89 4.01
C VAL A 123 -0.93 -6.37 3.85
N SER A 124 -1.97 -7.18 3.59
CA SER A 124 -1.81 -8.60 3.27
C SER A 124 -0.93 -8.78 2.02
N ALA A 125 -1.17 -8.00 0.98
CA ALA A 125 -0.40 -7.99 -0.25
C ALA A 125 1.08 -7.59 -0.02
N GLU A 126 1.33 -6.58 0.78
CA GLU A 126 2.69 -6.13 1.12
C GLU A 126 3.45 -7.19 1.94
N ILE A 127 2.78 -7.86 2.90
CA ILE A 127 3.37 -8.97 3.67
C ILE A 127 3.69 -10.15 2.73
N PHE A 128 2.81 -10.44 1.76
CA PHE A 128 3.10 -11.45 0.74
C PHE A 128 4.34 -11.09 -0.10
N CYS A 129 4.46 -9.83 -0.56
CA CYS A 129 5.64 -9.35 -1.27
C CYS A 129 6.93 -9.55 -0.45
N TYR A 130 6.88 -9.29 0.85
CA TYR A 130 8.03 -9.52 1.73
C TYR A 130 8.32 -11.02 1.93
N ALA A 131 7.30 -11.85 2.04
CA ALA A 131 7.45 -13.30 2.11
C ALA A 131 8.05 -13.87 0.81
N ALA A 132 7.64 -13.34 -0.34
CA ALA A 132 8.13 -13.74 -1.66
C ALA A 132 9.47 -13.07 -2.06
N PHE A 133 9.98 -12.09 -1.28
CA PHE A 133 11.21 -11.36 -1.59
C PHE A 133 12.45 -12.25 -1.86
N PRO A 134 12.63 -13.44 -1.25
CA PRO A 134 13.70 -14.37 -1.63
C PRO A 134 13.74 -14.72 -3.11
N LEU A 135 12.60 -14.77 -3.81
CA LEU A 135 12.55 -15.01 -5.26
C LEU A 135 13.28 -13.92 -6.04
N ILE A 136 13.08 -12.66 -5.63
CA ILE A 136 13.76 -11.48 -6.20
C ILE A 136 15.27 -11.58 -5.93
N ILE A 137 15.68 -11.95 -4.71
CA ILE A 137 17.10 -12.13 -4.37
C ILE A 137 17.75 -13.22 -5.22
N VAL A 138 17.07 -14.36 -5.39
CA VAL A 138 17.56 -15.45 -6.23
C VAL A 138 17.70 -14.99 -7.69
N ALA A 139 16.68 -14.36 -8.25
CA ALA A 139 16.70 -13.84 -9.62
C ALA A 139 17.84 -12.82 -9.83
N MET A 140 18.01 -11.92 -8.86
CA MET A 140 19.06 -10.88 -8.87
C MET A 140 20.47 -11.52 -8.81
N ARG A 141 20.67 -12.54 -7.97
CA ARG A 141 21.96 -13.24 -7.83
C ARG A 141 22.28 -14.10 -9.05
N TRP A 142 21.27 -14.71 -9.66
CA TRP A 142 21.45 -15.58 -10.82
C TRP A 142 21.93 -14.82 -12.05
N LYS A 143 21.23 -13.77 -12.48
CA LYS A 143 21.58 -13.00 -13.70
C LYS A 143 21.45 -11.47 -13.54
N GLY A 144 21.36 -10.96 -12.31
CA GLY A 144 21.20 -9.52 -12.07
C GLY A 144 19.91 -8.97 -12.68
N LEU A 145 19.99 -7.83 -13.40
CA LEU A 145 18.82 -7.21 -14.02
C LEU A 145 18.09 -8.10 -15.05
N PRO A 146 18.73 -8.84 -15.94
CA PRO A 146 18.05 -9.83 -16.78
C PRO A 146 17.28 -10.89 -15.98
N GLY A 147 17.83 -11.37 -14.86
CA GLY A 147 17.14 -12.32 -13.98
C GLY A 147 15.88 -11.71 -13.36
N LEU A 148 15.96 -10.48 -12.89
CA LEU A 148 14.79 -9.73 -12.40
C LEU A 148 13.74 -9.53 -13.50
N GLY A 149 14.16 -9.16 -14.71
CA GLY A 149 13.28 -9.01 -15.87
C GLY A 149 12.56 -10.32 -16.22
N LEU A 150 13.27 -11.45 -16.21
CA LEU A 150 12.67 -12.77 -16.46
C LEU A 150 11.67 -13.16 -15.38
N LEU A 151 11.96 -12.89 -14.09
CA LEU A 151 11.02 -13.11 -12.99
C LEU A 151 9.76 -12.28 -13.19
N THR A 152 9.92 -10.99 -13.47
CA THR A 152 8.81 -10.05 -13.66
C THR A 152 7.92 -10.44 -14.81
N LEU A 153 8.51 -10.69 -15.99
CA LEU A 153 7.77 -11.08 -17.19
C LEU A 153 7.11 -12.45 -17.02
N GLY A 154 7.81 -13.41 -16.42
CA GLY A 154 7.25 -14.75 -16.14
C GLY A 154 6.08 -14.68 -15.17
N TRP A 155 6.17 -13.83 -14.13
CA TRP A 155 5.08 -13.61 -13.19
C TRP A 155 3.86 -12.96 -13.86
N ILE A 156 4.07 -11.88 -14.63
CA ILE A 156 2.98 -11.22 -15.40
C ILE A 156 2.34 -12.20 -16.40
N ALA A 157 3.15 -12.99 -17.13
CA ALA A 157 2.63 -14.00 -18.06
C ALA A 157 1.78 -15.06 -17.34
N ALA A 158 2.19 -15.49 -16.14
CA ALA A 158 1.41 -16.42 -15.33
C ALA A 158 0.08 -15.81 -14.88
N LEU A 159 0.08 -14.52 -14.48
CA LEU A 159 -1.13 -13.80 -14.11
C LEU A 159 -2.07 -13.60 -15.31
N GLU A 160 -1.54 -13.32 -16.50
CA GLU A 160 -2.31 -13.27 -17.74
C GLU A 160 -2.99 -14.60 -18.05
N MET A 161 -2.24 -15.69 -17.98
CA MET A 161 -2.81 -17.03 -18.18
C MET A 161 -3.91 -17.33 -17.15
N ALA A 162 -3.67 -17.00 -15.87
CA ALA A 162 -4.66 -17.18 -14.80
C ALA A 162 -5.91 -16.33 -15.04
N SER A 163 -5.77 -15.10 -15.56
CA SER A 163 -6.91 -14.24 -15.95
C SER A 163 -7.72 -14.86 -17.09
N GLN A 164 -7.05 -15.38 -18.13
CA GLN A 164 -7.71 -16.05 -19.24
C GLN A 164 -8.46 -17.33 -18.80
N TRP A 165 -8.00 -18.00 -17.75
CA TRP A 165 -8.68 -19.17 -17.15
C TRP A 165 -9.77 -18.79 -16.15
N GLY A 166 -10.04 -17.50 -15.94
CA GLY A 166 -11.10 -17.03 -15.05
C GLY A 166 -10.78 -17.22 -13.55
N VAL A 167 -9.49 -17.27 -13.19
CA VAL A 167 -9.07 -17.44 -11.79
C VAL A 167 -9.41 -16.22 -10.93
N PHE A 168 -9.41 -15.03 -11.51
CA PHE A 168 -9.67 -13.79 -10.78
C PHE A 168 -11.16 -13.45 -10.77
N PRO A 169 -11.82 -13.33 -9.59
CA PRO A 169 -13.24 -12.95 -9.51
C PRO A 169 -13.55 -11.60 -10.16
N SER A 170 -12.60 -10.67 -10.14
CA SER A 170 -12.69 -9.34 -10.79
C SER A 170 -12.53 -9.39 -12.32
N GLY A 171 -12.37 -10.57 -12.91
CA GLY A 171 -12.18 -10.80 -14.35
C GLY A 171 -10.72 -10.71 -14.81
N HIS A 172 -9.90 -9.85 -14.22
CA HIS A 172 -8.51 -9.67 -14.63
C HIS A 172 -7.61 -9.39 -13.42
N TRP A 173 -6.33 -9.83 -13.49
CA TRP A 173 -5.38 -9.67 -12.38
C TRP A 173 -5.10 -8.19 -12.02
N THR A 174 -5.15 -7.28 -12.98
CA THR A 174 -4.91 -5.84 -12.75
C THR A 174 -6.02 -5.13 -11.97
N THR A 175 -7.18 -5.77 -11.85
CA THR A 175 -8.33 -5.29 -11.08
C THR A 175 -8.57 -6.11 -9.81
N ALA A 176 -7.70 -7.10 -9.53
CA ALA A 176 -7.83 -7.97 -8.38
C ALA A 176 -7.68 -7.21 -7.06
N ASP A 177 -8.53 -7.54 -6.09
CA ASP A 177 -8.58 -7.03 -4.72
C ASP A 177 -8.45 -8.15 -3.69
N THR A 178 -9.40 -9.10 -3.63
CA THR A 178 -9.30 -10.29 -2.75
C THR A 178 -8.14 -11.21 -3.13
N MET A 179 -7.65 -11.12 -4.37
CA MET A 179 -6.42 -11.73 -4.88
C MET A 179 -5.33 -10.69 -5.20
N GLY A 180 -5.43 -9.52 -4.61
CA GLY A 180 -4.55 -8.37 -4.87
C GLY A 180 -3.08 -8.58 -4.50
N ALA A 181 -2.76 -9.59 -3.70
CA ALA A 181 -1.37 -9.93 -3.36
C ALA A 181 -0.54 -10.33 -4.60
N TYR A 182 -1.15 -11.01 -5.55
CA TYR A 182 -0.47 -11.43 -6.78
C TYR A 182 -0.20 -10.26 -7.73
N ARG A 183 -1.16 -9.31 -7.83
CA ARG A 183 -1.00 -8.04 -8.52
C ARG A 183 0.13 -7.22 -7.89
N ALA A 184 0.07 -7.02 -6.59
CA ALA A 184 1.06 -6.27 -5.83
C ALA A 184 2.49 -6.84 -6.01
N PHE A 185 2.64 -8.16 -6.12
CA PHE A 185 3.95 -8.76 -6.34
C PHE A 185 4.47 -8.51 -7.76
N ALA A 186 3.61 -8.42 -8.79
CA ALA A 186 4.02 -8.00 -10.12
C ALA A 186 4.62 -6.58 -10.08
N ASP A 187 3.93 -5.64 -9.44
CA ASP A 187 4.38 -4.25 -9.29
C ASP A 187 5.66 -4.15 -8.44
N PHE A 188 5.73 -4.94 -7.39
CA PHE A 188 6.91 -5.04 -6.53
C PHE A 188 8.13 -5.55 -7.31
N CYS A 189 7.96 -6.53 -8.21
CA CYS A 189 9.00 -7.02 -9.11
C CYS A 189 9.43 -5.94 -10.12
N ILE A 190 8.50 -5.16 -10.67
CA ILE A 190 8.81 -3.97 -11.50
C ILE A 190 9.68 -3.00 -10.68
N GLY A 191 9.31 -2.71 -9.44
CA GLY A 191 10.10 -1.89 -8.52
C GLY A 191 11.52 -2.44 -8.29
N ALA A 192 11.66 -3.75 -8.16
CA ALA A 192 12.98 -4.40 -8.04
C ALA A 192 13.81 -4.24 -9.33
N CYS A 193 13.20 -4.32 -10.51
CA CYS A 193 13.87 -4.02 -11.78
C CYS A 193 14.36 -2.56 -11.83
N ILE A 194 13.53 -1.62 -11.38
CA ILE A 194 13.90 -0.19 -11.29
C ILE A 194 15.11 -0.02 -10.37
N ALA A 195 15.17 -0.69 -9.22
CA ALA A 195 16.33 -0.67 -8.33
C ALA A 195 17.60 -1.17 -9.05
N GLY A 196 17.48 -2.21 -9.85
CA GLY A 196 18.58 -2.74 -10.67
C GLY A 196 19.06 -1.76 -11.75
N VAL A 197 18.16 -1.04 -12.40
CA VAL A 197 18.47 0.02 -13.40
C VAL A 197 19.19 1.20 -12.74
N VAL A 198 18.66 1.68 -11.61
CA VAL A 198 19.23 2.81 -10.87
C VAL A 198 20.62 2.48 -10.31
N ALA A 199 20.79 1.27 -9.75
CA ALA A 199 22.09 0.84 -9.23
C ALA A 199 23.19 0.79 -10.30
N ARG A 200 22.84 0.50 -11.55
CA ARG A 200 23.77 0.47 -12.71
C ARG A 200 24.04 1.86 -13.30
N ARG A 201 23.29 2.88 -12.88
CA ARG A 201 23.32 4.22 -13.50
C ARG A 201 23.22 4.14 -15.03
N ALA A 202 22.29 3.30 -15.51
CA ALA A 202 22.17 2.97 -16.93
C ALA A 202 21.88 4.20 -17.81
N LEU A 203 21.34 5.26 -17.23
CA LEU A 203 21.04 6.53 -17.91
C LEU A 203 21.45 7.70 -17.01
N ASP A 204 22.06 8.75 -17.60
CA ASP A 204 22.42 9.99 -16.92
C ASP A 204 21.24 10.99 -16.96
N ILE A 205 20.23 10.75 -16.14
CA ILE A 205 19.10 11.66 -15.98
C ILE A 205 19.38 12.55 -14.77
N ARG A 206 19.55 13.88 -15.00
CA ARG A 206 19.90 14.86 -13.97
C ARG A 206 18.75 15.79 -13.59
N SER A 207 17.61 15.68 -14.26
CA SER A 207 16.42 16.50 -14.01
C SER A 207 15.23 15.64 -13.67
N HIS A 208 14.36 16.11 -12.76
CA HIS A 208 13.09 15.46 -12.46
C HIS A 208 12.01 15.67 -13.53
N LEU A 209 12.23 16.60 -14.49
CA LEU A 209 11.24 16.92 -15.54
C LEU A 209 10.80 15.70 -16.35
N PRO A 210 11.68 14.77 -16.81
CA PRO A 210 11.23 13.56 -17.51
C PRO A 210 10.32 12.68 -16.63
N GLY A 211 10.67 12.51 -15.35
CA GLY A 211 9.84 11.75 -14.41
C GLY A 211 8.46 12.39 -14.20
N LEU A 212 8.41 13.72 -14.03
CA LEU A 212 7.16 14.46 -13.89
C LEU A 212 6.32 14.43 -15.17
N ALA A 213 6.94 14.55 -16.34
CA ALA A 213 6.25 14.47 -17.63
C ALA A 213 5.62 13.06 -17.83
N LEU A 214 6.37 12.01 -17.49
CA LEU A 214 5.85 10.63 -17.53
C LEU A 214 4.71 10.40 -16.51
N LEU A 215 4.80 10.99 -15.30
CA LEU A 215 3.70 10.94 -14.33
C LEU A 215 2.47 11.66 -14.86
N ALA A 216 2.64 12.85 -15.44
CA ALA A 216 1.53 13.58 -16.07
C ALA A 216 0.91 12.76 -17.22
N GLY A 217 1.74 12.11 -18.04
CA GLY A 217 1.30 11.17 -19.07
C GLY A 217 0.53 9.98 -18.50
N ALA A 218 0.98 9.40 -17.39
CA ALA A 218 0.27 8.32 -16.70
C ALA A 218 -1.10 8.78 -16.18
N LEU A 219 -1.15 9.96 -15.54
CA LEU A 219 -2.41 10.55 -15.08
C LEU A 219 -3.38 10.82 -16.25
N ALA A 220 -2.88 11.37 -17.35
CA ALA A 220 -3.68 11.54 -18.56
C ALA A 220 -4.19 10.20 -19.12
N ALA A 221 -3.32 9.18 -19.17
CA ALA A 221 -3.70 7.84 -19.63
C ALA A 221 -4.78 7.22 -18.74
N MET A 222 -4.71 7.41 -17.40
CA MET A 222 -5.75 6.99 -16.47
C MET A 222 -7.07 7.73 -16.71
N ILE A 223 -7.04 9.05 -16.85
CA ILE A 223 -8.24 9.87 -17.08
C ILE A 223 -8.94 9.47 -18.38
N TRP A 224 -8.18 9.20 -19.45
CA TRP A 224 -8.69 8.76 -20.74
C TRP A 224 -8.91 7.24 -20.83
N GLN A 225 -8.75 6.51 -19.73
CA GLN A 225 -8.96 5.07 -19.65
C GLN A 225 -8.18 4.27 -20.72
N LEU A 226 -6.93 4.68 -20.97
CA LEU A 226 -6.03 3.99 -21.89
C LEU A 226 -5.63 2.61 -21.32
N PRO A 227 -5.09 1.70 -22.15
CA PRO A 227 -4.74 0.35 -21.71
C PRO A 227 -3.89 0.34 -20.43
N THR A 228 -4.23 -0.51 -19.47
CA THR A 228 -3.61 -0.59 -18.14
C THR A 228 -2.10 -0.81 -18.22
N TYR A 229 -1.61 -1.62 -19.18
CA TYR A 229 -0.17 -1.83 -19.38
C TYR A 229 0.59 -0.57 -19.77
N LEU A 230 -0.04 0.33 -20.53
CA LEU A 230 0.54 1.63 -20.84
C LEU A 230 0.65 2.48 -19.57
N VAL A 231 -0.38 2.48 -18.74
CA VAL A 231 -0.36 3.19 -17.44
C VAL A 231 0.75 2.65 -16.55
N LEU A 232 0.84 1.33 -16.37
CA LEU A 232 1.88 0.67 -15.56
C LEU A 232 3.29 1.00 -16.08
N ALA A 233 3.49 0.97 -17.41
CA ALA A 233 4.76 1.34 -18.03
C ALA A 233 5.14 2.80 -17.77
N LEU A 234 4.19 3.74 -17.94
CA LEU A 234 4.41 5.16 -17.68
C LEU A 234 4.75 5.42 -16.21
N LEU A 235 4.07 4.75 -15.26
CA LEU A 235 4.38 4.83 -13.83
C LEU A 235 5.78 4.27 -13.53
N ALA A 236 6.14 3.13 -14.10
CA ALA A 236 7.46 2.51 -13.93
C ALA A 236 8.58 3.40 -14.48
N PHE A 237 8.41 3.98 -15.68
CA PHE A 237 9.38 4.90 -16.27
C PHE A 237 9.46 6.22 -15.50
N SER A 238 8.33 6.75 -15.00
CA SER A 238 8.31 7.93 -14.14
C SER A 238 9.12 7.72 -12.87
N LEU A 239 8.90 6.60 -12.18
CA LEU A 239 9.65 6.25 -10.97
C LEU A 239 11.14 6.06 -11.28
N SER A 240 11.47 5.38 -12.39
CA SER A 240 12.86 5.17 -12.84
C SER A 240 13.58 6.49 -13.08
N ALA A 241 12.96 7.38 -13.85
CA ALA A 241 13.55 8.69 -14.20
C ALA A 241 13.74 9.57 -12.95
N THR A 242 12.76 9.57 -12.04
CA THR A 242 12.84 10.31 -10.78
C THR A 242 13.94 9.76 -9.87
N ALA A 243 14.06 8.45 -9.73
CA ALA A 243 15.08 7.81 -8.91
C ALA A 243 16.50 8.03 -9.49
N LEU A 244 16.67 7.99 -10.80
CA LEU A 244 17.94 8.31 -11.47
C LEU A 244 18.34 9.77 -11.26
N ALA A 245 17.39 10.70 -11.39
CA ALA A 245 17.62 12.12 -11.15
C ALA A 245 18.06 12.42 -9.71
N GLU A 246 17.40 11.79 -8.71
CA GLU A 246 17.78 11.95 -7.31
C GLU A 246 19.15 11.32 -7.01
N THR A 247 19.50 10.20 -7.67
CA THR A 247 20.83 9.58 -7.56
C THR A 247 21.93 10.45 -8.18
N ALA A 248 21.63 11.12 -9.30
CA ALA A 248 22.57 12.02 -9.98
C ALA A 248 22.75 13.36 -9.23
N ARG A 249 21.70 13.84 -8.56
CA ARG A 249 21.69 15.09 -7.78
C ARG A 249 21.02 14.86 -6.41
N PRO A 250 21.74 14.30 -5.44
CA PRO A 250 21.17 14.05 -4.11
C PRO A 250 20.65 15.33 -3.46
N ASN A 251 19.51 15.24 -2.78
CA ASN A 251 18.80 16.37 -2.16
C ASN A 251 18.21 17.40 -3.13
N SER A 252 18.11 17.11 -4.43
CA SER A 252 17.45 18.01 -5.40
C SER A 252 15.96 18.22 -5.09
N THR A 253 15.35 17.31 -4.35
CA THR A 253 13.96 17.37 -3.84
C THR A 253 13.84 18.02 -2.45
N ALA A 254 14.92 18.66 -1.94
CA ALA A 254 14.90 19.26 -0.59
C ALA A 254 13.76 20.29 -0.37
N ALA A 255 13.33 20.97 -1.43
CA ALA A 255 12.20 21.90 -1.38
C ALA A 255 10.88 21.20 -0.97
N LEU A 256 10.73 19.88 -1.20
CA LEU A 256 9.54 19.12 -0.83
C LEU A 256 9.54 18.63 0.63
N ARG A 257 10.56 18.98 1.43
CA ARG A 257 10.65 18.55 2.84
C ARG A 257 9.49 19.03 3.70
N PHE A 258 8.78 20.08 3.32
CA PHE A 258 7.58 20.53 4.00
C PHE A 258 6.47 19.47 3.99
N ALA A 259 6.42 18.59 2.99
CA ALA A 259 5.44 17.52 2.90
C ALA A 259 5.82 16.28 3.75
N MET A 260 7.06 16.18 4.27
CA MET A 260 7.52 15.02 5.03
C MET A 260 6.66 14.65 6.24
N PRO A 261 6.10 15.57 7.03
CA PRO A 261 5.23 15.19 8.16
C PRO A 261 4.03 14.36 7.72
N VAL A 262 3.44 14.70 6.55
CA VAL A 262 2.27 14.01 5.98
C VAL A 262 2.69 12.71 5.30
N THR A 263 3.71 12.76 4.43
CA THR A 263 4.17 11.56 3.69
C THR A 263 4.69 10.46 4.61
N ARG A 264 5.28 10.83 5.74
CA ARG A 264 5.74 9.88 6.76
C ARG A 264 4.61 9.05 7.35
N VAL A 265 3.43 9.63 7.52
CA VAL A 265 2.26 8.97 8.12
C VAL A 265 1.25 8.48 7.08
N SER A 266 1.64 8.43 5.79
CA SER A 266 0.76 8.02 4.68
C SER A 266 0.14 6.63 4.90
N PHE A 267 0.90 5.69 5.45
CA PHE A 267 0.40 4.37 5.82
C PHE A 267 -0.69 4.45 6.92
N GLY A 268 -0.47 5.27 7.94
CA GLY A 268 -1.48 5.54 8.97
C GLY A 268 -2.73 6.18 8.39
N ILE A 269 -2.59 7.20 7.51
CA ILE A 269 -3.72 7.82 6.81
C ILE A 269 -4.52 6.76 6.05
N TYR A 270 -3.82 5.87 5.33
CA TYR A 270 -4.44 4.83 4.54
C TYR A 270 -5.22 3.81 5.37
N LEU A 271 -4.75 3.41 6.55
CA LEU A 271 -5.46 2.45 7.39
C LEU A 271 -6.53 3.08 8.28
N TRP A 272 -6.36 4.34 8.71
CA TRP A 272 -7.32 5.01 9.58
C TRP A 272 -8.51 5.61 8.84
N HIS A 273 -8.42 5.90 7.53
CA HIS A 273 -9.52 6.59 6.87
C HIS A 273 -10.84 5.81 6.85
N PRO A 274 -10.89 4.45 6.75
CA PRO A 274 -12.18 3.76 6.85
C PRO A 274 -12.79 3.83 8.26
N VAL A 275 -11.95 3.92 9.29
CA VAL A 275 -12.42 4.14 10.67
C VAL A 275 -13.06 5.52 10.80
N MET A 276 -12.41 6.55 10.23
CA MET A 276 -12.97 7.92 10.25
C MET A 276 -14.19 8.03 9.33
N GLU A 277 -14.23 7.36 8.20
CA GLU A 277 -15.40 7.22 7.35
C GLU A 277 -16.58 6.66 8.15
N PHE A 278 -16.39 5.53 8.81
CA PHE A 278 -17.41 4.91 9.63
C PHE A 278 -17.91 5.84 10.74
N LEU A 279 -17.01 6.39 11.56
CA LEU A 279 -17.39 7.22 12.70
C LEU A 279 -18.06 8.53 12.28
N PHE A 280 -17.50 9.23 11.30
CA PHE A 280 -17.99 10.55 10.92
C PHE A 280 -19.09 10.49 9.86
N LEU A 281 -18.95 9.65 8.83
CA LEU A 281 -19.91 9.64 7.73
C LEU A 281 -21.05 8.66 7.98
N THR A 282 -20.75 7.40 8.35
CA THR A 282 -21.82 6.43 8.60
C THR A 282 -22.56 6.67 9.90
N VAL A 283 -21.89 7.13 10.98
CA VAL A 283 -22.57 7.33 12.27
C VAL A 283 -23.01 8.78 12.45
N ILE A 284 -22.08 9.76 12.45
CA ILE A 284 -22.42 11.15 12.78
C ILE A 284 -23.24 11.81 11.67
N TRP A 285 -22.79 11.69 10.41
CA TRP A 285 -23.48 12.32 9.29
C TRP A 285 -24.86 11.72 9.09
N THR A 286 -24.94 10.42 8.77
CA THR A 286 -26.22 9.80 8.37
C THR A 286 -27.27 9.80 9.48
N ARG A 287 -26.86 9.69 10.76
CA ARG A 287 -27.82 9.60 11.87
C ARG A 287 -28.21 10.95 12.47
N TRP A 288 -27.37 11.97 12.35
CA TRP A 288 -27.56 13.22 13.08
C TRP A 288 -27.57 14.46 12.19
N LEU A 289 -26.57 14.66 11.35
CA LEU A 289 -26.39 15.91 10.63
C LEU A 289 -27.23 15.99 9.37
N GLU A 290 -27.29 14.94 8.59
CA GLU A 290 -28.12 14.87 7.39
C GLU A 290 -29.60 15.04 7.70
N PRO A 291 -30.23 14.31 8.67
CA PRO A 291 -31.63 14.52 9.03
C PRO A 291 -31.88 15.90 9.62
N ALA A 292 -30.90 16.50 10.32
CA ALA A 292 -31.04 17.82 10.88
C ALA A 292 -30.90 18.96 9.86
N GLY A 293 -30.24 18.72 8.73
CA GLY A 293 -30.05 19.72 7.66
C GLY A 293 -29.25 20.97 8.07
N ILE A 294 -28.40 20.84 9.11
CA ILE A 294 -27.75 22.02 9.74
C ILE A 294 -26.41 22.38 9.09
N VAL A 295 -25.82 21.46 8.30
CA VAL A 295 -24.53 21.65 7.65
C VAL A 295 -24.52 20.95 6.28
N ASP A 296 -23.82 21.56 5.32
CA ASP A 296 -23.62 20.93 3.99
C ASP A 296 -22.60 19.79 4.08
N PHE A 297 -22.82 18.70 3.31
CA PHE A 297 -21.92 17.54 3.27
C PHE A 297 -20.49 17.92 2.89
N TYR A 298 -20.33 18.75 1.86
CA TYR A 298 -19.01 19.14 1.34
C TYR A 298 -18.22 20.08 2.27
N VAL A 299 -18.89 20.67 3.22
CA VAL A 299 -18.24 21.38 4.35
C VAL A 299 -17.86 20.38 5.43
N PHE A 300 -18.79 19.49 5.80
CA PHE A 300 -18.58 18.52 6.88
C PHE A 300 -17.47 17.50 6.56
N TRP A 301 -17.38 17.00 5.32
CA TRP A 301 -16.42 15.96 4.95
C TRP A 301 -14.94 16.34 5.11
N LEU A 302 -14.65 17.63 5.21
CA LEU A 302 -13.30 18.13 5.54
C LEU A 302 -12.88 17.71 6.97
N LEU A 303 -13.85 17.58 7.87
CA LEU A 303 -13.59 17.19 9.26
C LEU A 303 -13.04 15.75 9.38
N PRO A 304 -13.66 14.69 8.80
CA PRO A 304 -13.07 13.36 8.80
C PRO A 304 -11.72 13.28 8.07
N MET A 305 -11.46 14.11 7.05
CA MET A 305 -10.15 14.21 6.43
C MET A 305 -9.09 14.73 7.39
N ALA A 306 -9.39 15.84 8.09
CA ALA A 306 -8.50 16.41 9.09
C ALA A 306 -8.31 15.45 10.29
N ALA A 307 -9.39 14.80 10.75
CA ALA A 307 -9.34 13.79 11.81
C ALA A 307 -8.46 12.59 11.41
N THR A 308 -8.58 12.10 10.18
CA THR A 308 -7.72 11.02 9.67
C THR A 308 -6.24 11.39 9.75
N LEU A 309 -5.88 12.59 9.31
CA LEU A 309 -4.49 13.07 9.38
C LEU A 309 -4.01 13.19 10.83
N ALA A 310 -4.82 13.79 11.71
CA ALA A 310 -4.49 13.96 13.12
C ALA A 310 -4.29 12.59 13.82
N VAL A 311 -5.22 11.65 13.62
CA VAL A 311 -5.14 10.31 14.21
C VAL A 311 -3.93 9.54 13.65
N ALA A 312 -3.63 9.63 12.36
CA ALA A 312 -2.44 9.02 11.78
C ALA A 312 -1.14 9.56 12.38
N MET A 313 -1.05 10.88 12.62
CA MET A 313 0.11 11.50 13.29
C MET A 313 0.26 11.04 14.75
N LEU A 314 -0.86 10.96 15.49
CA LEU A 314 -0.87 10.47 16.86
C LEU A 314 -0.52 8.97 16.92
N SER A 315 -1.06 8.18 15.99
CA SER A 315 -0.80 6.75 15.85
C SER A 315 0.69 6.46 15.60
N ASP A 316 1.34 7.15 14.64
CA ASP A 316 2.78 7.01 14.40
C ASP A 316 3.60 7.30 15.68
N ARG A 317 3.19 8.33 16.42
CA ARG A 317 3.94 8.76 17.61
C ARG A 317 3.78 7.82 18.80
N TYR A 318 2.55 7.36 19.08
CA TYR A 318 2.21 6.70 20.35
C TYR A 318 1.96 5.19 20.22
N LEU A 319 1.50 4.71 19.06
CA LEU A 319 1.13 3.30 18.86
C LEU A 319 2.17 2.56 18.00
N GLU A 320 2.35 2.99 16.75
CA GLU A 320 3.13 2.21 15.78
C GLU A 320 4.58 1.97 16.24
N LYS A 321 5.25 3.01 16.74
CA LYS A 321 6.64 2.87 17.22
C LYS A 321 6.77 2.01 18.46
N ARG A 322 5.82 2.11 19.39
CA ARG A 322 5.87 1.34 20.65
C ARG A 322 5.61 -0.14 20.38
N PHE A 323 4.50 -0.45 19.72
CA PHE A 323 4.16 -1.84 19.41
C PHE A 323 5.12 -2.45 18.38
N GLY A 324 5.57 -1.69 17.40
CA GLY A 324 6.61 -2.13 16.46
C GLY A 324 7.92 -2.49 17.15
N ALA A 325 8.34 -1.73 18.16
CA ALA A 325 9.55 -2.05 18.94
C ALA A 325 9.44 -3.38 19.70
N LEU A 326 8.24 -3.71 20.22
CA LEU A 326 8.00 -5.00 20.87
C LEU A 326 8.18 -6.18 19.92
N ILE A 327 7.67 -6.05 18.69
CA ILE A 327 7.79 -7.09 17.65
C ILE A 327 9.22 -7.13 17.09
N ALA A 328 9.83 -5.99 16.79
CA ALA A 328 11.17 -5.91 16.19
C ALA A 328 12.27 -6.48 17.08
N GLY A 329 12.08 -6.44 18.42
CA GLY A 329 13.11 -6.84 19.38
C GLY A 329 14.34 -5.91 19.39
N PRO A 330 15.37 -6.24 20.16
CA PRO A 330 16.57 -5.42 20.26
C PRO A 330 17.27 -5.28 18.90
N ARG A 331 17.71 -4.06 18.59
CA ARG A 331 18.52 -3.80 17.39
C ARG A 331 19.84 -4.57 17.50
N PRO A 332 20.30 -5.26 16.44
CA PRO A 332 21.66 -5.76 16.41
C PRO A 332 22.61 -4.58 16.65
N ARG A 333 23.56 -4.73 17.57
CA ARG A 333 24.63 -3.73 17.75
C ARG A 333 25.40 -3.59 16.45
N PRO A 334 25.73 -2.36 16.00
CA PRO A 334 26.57 -2.18 14.83
C PRO A 334 27.89 -2.93 15.04
N ALA A 335 28.34 -3.66 14.01
CA ALA A 335 29.51 -4.52 14.08
C ALA A 335 30.81 -3.79 14.52
N CYS A 336 30.83 -2.46 14.46
CA CYS A 336 31.92 -1.62 14.93
C CYS A 336 32.03 -1.56 16.48
N GLU A 337 30.89 -1.55 17.20
CA GLU A 337 30.89 -1.54 18.67
C GLU A 337 31.20 -2.92 19.25
N ALA A 338 30.89 -4.00 18.55
CA ALA A 338 31.20 -5.34 18.98
C ALA A 338 32.71 -5.63 18.94
N ARG A 339 33.50 -4.98 18.08
CA ARG A 339 34.97 -5.10 18.03
C ARG A 339 35.67 -4.27 19.10
N LEU A 340 35.04 -3.21 19.60
CA LEU A 340 35.61 -2.39 20.70
C LEU A 340 35.34 -2.98 22.09
N ALA A 341 34.35 -3.85 22.23
CA ALA A 341 34.01 -4.52 23.48
C ALA A 341 34.79 -5.85 23.70
N SER A 342 35.51 -6.32 22.67
CA SER A 342 36.33 -7.55 22.70
C SER A 342 37.83 -7.28 22.61
N ALA A 343 38.27 -6.02 22.63
CA ALA A 343 39.66 -5.56 22.76
C ALA A 343 39.88 -4.92 24.12
#